data_9ed662970b8d68ec0ca18b83dbd512da
#
_entry.id   9ed662970b8d68ec0ca18b83dbd512da
#
_cell.length_a   1.000
_cell.length_b   1.000
_cell.length_c   1.000
_cell.angle_alpha   90.00
_cell.angle_beta   90.00
_cell.angle_gamma   90.00
#
_symmetry.space_group_name_H-M   'P 1'
#
loop_
_entity.id
_entity.type
_entity.pdbx_description
1 polymer ?
#
loop_
_entity_poly.entity_id
_entity_poly.type
_entity_poly.pdbx_seq_one_letter_code
_entity_poly.pdbx_strand_id
1 'polypeptide(L)'
;GKGVTTMKNLNMISRRSFLKAALAASAVSAMALTGCGGAASGSASSAAVSSSAAASGSAAAAGETFKVGIVNYVDHASLNQIVESVESRLDAIGKEKGVTFDYADYYANAQADQSNLNQIGADLVADGVDVIVAVATPTAATMLAAVEDTDIPVVYSAVTDPASAGFDGEENITGTSDALNTDAIMNLIVAANPGIDTIGLLYDLSQDASTQAIADAKAFCDSKGIKYIEKNG
;
A
#
# COMPACT_ATOMS: atom_id res chain seq x y z
N GLY A 1 -15.73 49.53 17.68
CA GLY A 1 -14.43 48.97 17.35
C GLY A 1 -14.46 47.47 17.43
N LYS A 2 -14.38 46.77 16.27
CA LYS A 2 -14.25 45.32 16.22
C LYS A 2 -12.78 44.99 16.01
N GLY A 3 -12.13 44.45 17.04
CA GLY A 3 -10.79 43.86 16.91
C GLY A 3 -10.85 42.50 16.27
N VAL A 4 -10.30 42.37 15.07
CA VAL A 4 -10.08 41.08 14.40
C VAL A 4 -8.71 40.59 14.87
N THR A 5 -8.69 39.55 15.68
CA THR A 5 -7.46 38.86 16.09
C THR A 5 -7.09 37.87 14.99
N THR A 6 -6.06 38.21 14.23
CA THR A 6 -5.45 37.34 13.24
C THR A 6 -4.69 36.22 13.96
N MET A 7 -5.18 34.98 13.91
CA MET A 7 -4.41 33.84 14.36
C MET A 7 -3.25 33.59 13.39
N LYS A 8 -2.03 33.69 13.90
CA LYS A 8 -0.81 33.30 13.19
C LYS A 8 -0.82 31.78 12.98
N ASN A 9 -0.74 31.37 11.73
CA ASN A 9 -0.43 29.98 11.33
C ASN A 9 0.92 29.59 11.98
N LEU A 10 0.85 28.67 12.93
CA LEU A 10 2.03 27.96 13.41
C LEU A 10 2.36 26.92 12.32
N ASN A 11 3.40 27.20 11.54
CA ASN A 11 4.03 26.24 10.66
C ASN A 11 4.50 25.04 11.50
N MET A 12 3.76 23.95 11.48
CA MET A 12 4.23 22.67 12.01
C MET A 12 5.32 22.18 11.06
N ILE A 13 6.55 22.20 11.54
CA ILE A 13 7.71 21.66 10.83
C ILE A 13 7.53 20.14 10.82
N SER A 14 7.30 19.60 9.63
CA SER A 14 7.20 18.14 9.42
C SER A 14 8.45 17.43 9.97
N ARG A 15 8.27 16.26 10.59
CA ARG A 15 9.36 15.40 11.09
C ARG A 15 10.42 15.10 10.04
N ARG A 16 10.04 15.05 8.76
CA ARG A 16 10.95 14.93 7.61
C ARG A 16 11.98 16.06 7.53
N SER A 17 11.60 17.29 7.90
CA SER A 17 12.53 18.42 7.93
C SER A 17 13.50 18.36 9.10
N PHE A 18 13.13 17.71 10.19
CA PHE A 18 13.98 17.55 11.37
C PHE A 18 15.09 16.50 11.15
N LEU A 19 14.77 15.39 10.47
CA LEU A 19 15.78 14.35 10.13
C LEU A 19 16.83 14.88 9.13
N LYS A 20 16.43 15.72 8.17
CA LYS A 20 17.38 16.32 7.22
C LYS A 20 18.33 17.33 7.86
N ALA A 21 17.92 17.98 8.94
CA ALA A 21 18.75 18.94 9.68
C ALA A 21 19.77 18.24 10.63
N ALA A 22 19.45 17.05 11.13
CA ALA A 22 20.33 16.31 12.04
C ALA A 22 21.52 15.62 11.34
N LEU A 23 21.43 15.37 10.04
CA LEU A 23 22.49 14.70 9.24
C LEU A 23 23.60 15.67 8.77
N ALA A 24 23.44 16.97 8.93
CA ALA A 24 24.45 17.96 8.49
C ALA A 24 25.49 18.35 9.56
N ALA A 25 25.41 17.82 10.80
CA ALA A 25 26.23 18.25 11.92
C ALA A 25 27.28 17.25 12.41
N SER A 26 27.48 16.09 11.73
CA SER A 26 28.42 15.07 12.20
C SER A 26 29.54 14.70 11.22
N ALA A 27 30.10 15.67 10.53
CA ALA A 27 31.28 15.47 9.68
C ALA A 27 32.41 16.41 10.09
N VAL A 28 33.00 16.23 11.28
CA VAL A 28 34.40 16.63 11.59
C VAL A 28 34.85 15.86 12.83
N SER A 29 35.61 14.81 12.67
CA SER A 29 36.74 14.40 13.46
C SER A 29 37.11 12.91 13.28
N ALA A 30 38.13 12.66 12.48
CA ALA A 30 39.12 11.59 12.71
C ALA A 30 40.35 11.88 11.87
N MET A 31 41.31 12.54 12.50
CA MET A 31 42.70 12.61 12.00
C MET A 31 43.53 11.45 12.58
N ALA A 32 44.32 10.88 11.69
CA ALA A 32 45.66 10.35 11.87
C ALA A 32 45.80 9.04 12.63
N LEU A 33 46.38 8.05 11.92
CA LEU A 33 47.64 7.44 12.30
C LEU A 33 48.27 6.72 11.10
N THR A 34 49.49 7.06 10.89
CA THR A 34 50.50 6.67 9.92
C THR A 34 50.86 5.19 9.92
N GLY A 35 51.13 4.65 8.70
CA GLY A 35 51.81 3.36 8.55
C GLY A 35 52.31 3.13 7.13
N CYS A 36 53.61 3.20 6.97
CA CYS A 36 54.49 3.18 5.81
C CYS A 36 54.49 1.86 5.04
N GLY A 37 54.69 1.88 3.72
CA GLY A 37 55.44 0.84 3.02
C GLY A 37 54.91 0.35 1.68
N GLY A 38 55.59 0.68 0.56
CA GLY A 38 55.77 -0.22 -0.59
C GLY A 38 55.15 0.22 -1.91
N ALA A 39 56.00 0.68 -2.80
CA ALA A 39 55.73 1.01 -4.19
C ALA A 39 55.49 -0.22 -5.08
N ALA A 40 54.62 -0.09 -6.10
CA ALA A 40 54.83 -0.58 -7.46
C ALA A 40 53.74 -0.09 -8.43
N SER A 41 54.22 0.29 -9.58
CA SER A 41 53.55 0.84 -10.77
C SER A 41 52.52 -0.09 -11.43
N GLY A 42 51.52 0.49 -12.11
CA GLY A 42 50.78 -0.24 -13.18
C GLY A 42 49.47 0.41 -13.62
N SER A 43 49.58 1.15 -14.69
CA SER A 43 48.64 1.39 -15.79
C SER A 43 47.13 1.53 -15.60
N ALA A 44 46.60 2.62 -16.13
CA ALA A 44 45.24 3.01 -16.36
C ALA A 44 44.40 1.97 -17.15
N SER A 45 43.17 1.80 -16.74
CA SER A 45 42.09 1.43 -17.67
C SER A 45 40.76 1.98 -17.15
N SER A 46 40.17 2.80 -17.98
CA SER A 46 38.87 3.42 -17.78
C SER A 46 37.78 2.34 -17.76
N ALA A 47 37.05 2.22 -16.67
CA ALA A 47 35.80 1.44 -16.65
C ALA A 47 34.68 2.35 -16.18
N ALA A 48 33.65 2.45 -17.01
CA ALA A 48 32.43 3.18 -16.82
C ALA A 48 31.75 2.76 -15.52
N VAL A 49 31.46 3.73 -14.65
CA VAL A 49 30.62 3.52 -13.48
C VAL A 49 29.17 3.57 -13.93
N SER A 50 28.55 2.41 -14.07
CA SER A 50 27.09 2.27 -14.00
C SER A 50 26.68 2.52 -12.55
N SER A 51 26.09 3.67 -12.31
CA SER A 51 25.41 3.96 -11.03
C SER A 51 24.09 3.19 -10.99
N SER A 52 24.13 1.96 -10.49
CA SER A 52 22.94 1.32 -9.95
C SER A 52 22.67 1.97 -8.59
N ALA A 53 21.58 2.73 -8.51
CA ALA A 53 21.03 3.15 -7.23
C ALA A 53 20.59 1.89 -6.47
N ALA A 54 21.46 1.38 -5.63
CA ALA A 54 21.09 0.40 -4.64
C ALA A 54 20.21 1.11 -3.62
N ALA A 55 18.92 0.75 -3.60
CA ALA A 55 18.08 1.04 -2.45
C ALA A 55 18.77 0.43 -1.22
N SER A 56 19.30 1.27 -0.36
CA SER A 56 19.86 0.85 0.93
C SER A 56 18.68 0.49 1.83
N GLY A 57 18.15 -0.72 1.64
CA GLY A 57 17.35 -1.36 2.66
C GLY A 57 18.28 -1.63 3.84
N SER A 58 18.07 -0.94 4.94
CA SER A 58 18.75 -1.25 6.20
C SER A 58 18.36 -2.70 6.54
N ALA A 59 19.34 -3.61 6.57
CA ALA A 59 19.08 -4.96 7.04
C ALA A 59 18.71 -4.87 8.52
N ALA A 60 17.50 -5.35 8.87
CA ALA A 60 17.05 -5.40 10.25
C ALA A 60 18.03 -6.23 11.11
N ALA A 61 18.28 -5.79 12.34
CA ALA A 61 19.09 -6.55 13.27
C ALA A 61 18.36 -7.84 13.69
N ALA A 62 19.08 -8.95 13.78
CA ALA A 62 18.50 -10.21 14.24
C ALA A 62 17.90 -10.03 15.65
N GLY A 63 16.63 -10.47 15.84
CA GLY A 63 15.88 -10.32 17.08
C GLY A 63 15.04 -9.04 17.17
N GLU A 64 15.01 -8.19 16.13
CA GLU A 64 14.15 -7.03 16.08
C GLU A 64 12.67 -7.44 15.89
N THR A 65 11.78 -6.68 16.55
CA THR A 65 10.32 -6.90 16.45
C THR A 65 9.69 -5.74 15.71
N PHE A 66 8.89 -6.06 14.70
CA PHE A 66 8.11 -5.11 13.91
C PHE A 66 6.63 -5.28 14.20
N LYS A 67 5.94 -4.18 14.48
CA LYS A 67 4.49 -4.13 14.65
C LYS A 67 3.81 -4.03 13.30
N VAL A 68 2.98 -4.99 12.96
CA VAL A 68 2.29 -5.05 11.66
C VAL A 68 0.78 -4.96 11.87
N GLY A 69 0.19 -3.81 11.55
CA GLY A 69 -1.26 -3.69 11.50
C GLY A 69 -1.82 -4.51 10.34
N ILE A 70 -2.77 -5.42 10.59
CA ILE A 70 -3.50 -6.13 9.54
C ILE A 70 -4.97 -5.78 9.67
N VAL A 71 -5.52 -5.10 8.65
CA VAL A 71 -6.90 -4.63 8.67
C VAL A 71 -7.71 -5.33 7.59
N ASN A 72 -8.68 -6.14 8.02
CA ASN A 72 -9.63 -6.79 7.13
C ASN A 72 -10.93 -5.96 7.04
N TYR A 73 -11.49 -5.83 5.83
CA TYR A 73 -12.73 -5.08 5.62
C TYR A 73 -13.93 -5.74 6.27
N VAL A 74 -14.10 -7.04 6.02
CA VAL A 74 -15.26 -7.80 6.50
C VAL A 74 -14.90 -9.28 6.58
N ASP A 75 -15.64 -10.01 7.42
CA ASP A 75 -15.55 -11.47 7.49
C ASP A 75 -16.13 -12.11 6.21
N HIS A 76 -15.24 -12.44 5.31
CA HIS A 76 -15.54 -13.09 4.04
C HIS A 76 -14.45 -14.10 3.69
N ALA A 77 -14.82 -15.28 3.21
CA ALA A 77 -13.90 -16.40 3.00
C ALA A 77 -12.66 -16.01 2.17
N SER A 78 -12.82 -15.25 1.08
CA SER A 78 -11.70 -14.84 0.23
C SER A 78 -10.78 -13.83 0.93
N LEU A 79 -11.34 -12.86 1.67
CA LEU A 79 -10.55 -11.86 2.38
C LEU A 79 -9.82 -12.49 3.57
N ASN A 80 -10.48 -13.39 4.30
CA ASN A 80 -9.86 -14.14 5.39
C ASN A 80 -8.68 -14.98 4.88
N GLN A 81 -8.79 -15.61 3.72
CA GLN A 81 -7.69 -16.36 3.10
C GLN A 81 -6.49 -15.47 2.76
N ILE A 82 -6.73 -14.22 2.37
CA ILE A 82 -5.65 -13.24 2.15
C ILE A 82 -4.95 -12.94 3.47
N VAL A 83 -5.71 -12.64 4.53
CA VAL A 83 -5.16 -12.40 5.88
C VAL A 83 -4.29 -13.57 6.34
N GLU A 84 -4.82 -14.79 6.32
CA GLU A 84 -4.09 -16.02 6.69
C GLU A 84 -2.80 -16.21 5.87
N SER A 85 -2.85 -15.87 4.58
CA SER A 85 -1.68 -15.95 3.69
C SER A 85 -0.62 -14.92 4.05
N VAL A 86 -1.02 -13.70 4.40
CA VAL A 86 -0.13 -12.64 4.88
C VAL A 86 0.54 -13.06 6.19
N GLU A 87 -0.22 -13.49 7.18
CA GLU A 87 0.29 -13.96 8.47
C GLU A 87 1.31 -15.10 8.30
N SER A 88 0.93 -16.12 7.53
CA SER A 88 1.81 -17.26 7.23
C SER A 88 3.11 -16.82 6.54
N ARG A 89 3.04 -15.83 5.64
CA ARG A 89 4.22 -15.32 4.96
C ARG A 89 5.10 -14.47 5.86
N LEU A 90 4.52 -13.66 6.74
CA LEU A 90 5.25 -12.90 7.75
C LEU A 90 6.02 -13.84 8.69
N ASP A 91 5.37 -14.92 9.15
CA ASP A 91 6.03 -15.94 9.97
C ASP A 91 7.22 -16.60 9.25
N ALA A 92 7.05 -16.92 7.97
CA ALA A 92 8.11 -17.53 7.17
C ALA A 92 9.30 -16.56 6.99
N ILE A 93 9.02 -15.30 6.67
CA ILE A 93 10.04 -14.26 6.52
C ILE A 93 10.73 -13.98 7.86
N GLY A 94 9.98 -13.93 8.95
CA GLY A 94 10.51 -13.74 10.30
C GLY A 94 11.53 -14.82 10.66
N LYS A 95 11.21 -16.08 10.41
CA LYS A 95 12.12 -17.21 10.61
C LYS A 95 13.37 -17.13 9.72
N GLU A 96 13.17 -16.75 8.44
CA GLU A 96 14.27 -16.61 7.48
C GLU A 96 15.26 -15.50 7.87
N LYS A 97 14.72 -14.36 8.32
CA LYS A 97 15.50 -13.16 8.62
C LYS A 97 15.92 -13.03 10.09
N GLY A 98 15.40 -13.88 10.97
CA GLY A 98 15.67 -13.82 12.41
C GLY A 98 15.02 -12.62 13.09
N VAL A 99 13.88 -12.14 12.58
CA VAL A 99 13.08 -11.05 13.14
C VAL A 99 11.71 -11.56 13.56
N THR A 100 10.97 -10.77 14.35
CA THR A 100 9.60 -11.05 14.74
C THR A 100 8.67 -10.03 14.11
N PHE A 101 7.57 -10.49 13.51
CA PHE A 101 6.46 -9.64 13.12
C PHE A 101 5.31 -9.84 14.11
N ASP A 102 5.04 -8.80 14.88
CA ASP A 102 3.92 -8.77 15.82
C ASP A 102 2.70 -8.21 15.08
N TYR A 103 1.84 -9.12 14.63
CA TYR A 103 0.58 -8.78 13.96
C TYR A 103 -0.64 -9.21 14.79
N ALA A 104 -0.47 -10.14 15.73
CA ALA A 104 -1.60 -10.68 16.49
C ALA A 104 -2.29 -9.61 17.35
N ASP A 105 -1.51 -8.69 17.92
CA ASP A 105 -2.02 -7.59 18.75
C ASP A 105 -2.56 -6.42 17.91
N TYR A 106 -2.28 -6.40 16.59
CA TYR A 106 -2.62 -5.32 15.66
C TYR A 106 -3.53 -5.76 14.51
N TYR A 107 -4.17 -6.94 14.63
CA TYR A 107 -5.21 -7.39 13.71
C TYR A 107 -6.55 -6.76 14.06
N ALA A 108 -7.27 -6.28 13.04
CA ALA A 108 -8.63 -5.77 13.19
C ALA A 108 -9.51 -6.10 11.99
N ASN A 109 -10.82 -6.27 12.26
CA ASN A 109 -11.84 -6.45 11.24
C ASN A 109 -12.87 -5.33 11.35
N ALA A 110 -13.07 -4.58 10.28
CA ALA A 110 -13.93 -3.40 10.28
C ALA A 110 -15.43 -3.72 10.21
N GLN A 111 -15.82 -4.96 9.96
CA GLN A 111 -17.22 -5.38 9.86
C GLN A 111 -17.99 -4.62 8.75
N ALA A 112 -17.31 -4.25 7.66
CA ALA A 112 -17.83 -3.41 6.58
C ALA A 112 -18.38 -2.05 7.06
N ASP A 113 -17.86 -1.51 8.16
CA ASP A 113 -18.28 -0.26 8.75
C ASP A 113 -17.18 0.81 8.65
N GLN A 114 -17.52 1.95 8.05
CA GLN A 114 -16.58 3.05 7.83
C GLN A 114 -16.12 3.70 9.14
N SER A 115 -16.99 3.75 10.15
CA SER A 115 -16.64 4.31 11.46
C SER A 115 -15.61 3.44 12.16
N ASN A 116 -15.78 2.11 12.07
CA ASN A 116 -14.80 1.16 12.58
C ASN A 116 -13.47 1.30 11.84
N LEU A 117 -13.47 1.43 10.51
CA LEU A 117 -12.22 1.66 9.74
C LEU A 117 -11.47 2.89 10.22
N ASN A 118 -12.18 4.02 10.41
CA ASN A 118 -11.57 5.25 10.88
C ASN A 118 -10.97 5.08 12.29
N GLN A 119 -11.67 4.38 13.17
CA GLN A 119 -11.17 4.13 14.53
C GLN A 119 -9.94 3.22 14.51
N ILE A 120 -9.99 2.12 13.75
CA ILE A 120 -8.87 1.19 13.59
C ILE A 120 -7.62 1.93 13.07
N GLY A 121 -7.79 2.77 12.05
CA GLY A 121 -6.68 3.56 11.52
C GLY A 121 -6.06 4.49 12.55
N ALA A 122 -6.90 5.18 13.33
CA ALA A 122 -6.43 6.06 14.41
C ALA A 122 -5.69 5.29 15.51
N ASP A 123 -6.19 4.12 15.90
CA ASP A 123 -5.59 3.28 16.94
C ASP A 123 -4.22 2.75 16.47
N LEU A 124 -4.10 2.22 15.26
CA LEU A 124 -2.84 1.72 14.70
C LEU A 124 -1.77 2.83 14.60
N VAL A 125 -2.18 4.03 14.21
CA VAL A 125 -1.27 5.20 14.19
C VAL A 125 -0.83 5.58 15.61
N ALA A 126 -1.75 5.58 16.58
CA ALA A 126 -1.45 5.88 17.99
C ALA A 126 -0.51 4.84 18.61
N ASP A 127 -0.69 3.57 18.27
CA ASP A 127 0.16 2.45 18.71
C ASP A 127 1.54 2.45 18.05
N GLY A 128 1.72 3.24 16.99
CA GLY A 128 2.97 3.40 16.27
C GLY A 128 3.39 2.09 15.60
N VAL A 129 2.50 1.51 14.78
CA VAL A 129 2.84 0.33 13.97
C VAL A 129 3.87 0.70 12.89
N ASP A 130 4.70 -0.25 12.50
CA ASP A 130 5.75 -0.05 11.50
C ASP A 130 5.22 -0.10 10.06
N VAL A 131 4.10 -0.83 9.85
CA VAL A 131 3.44 -0.98 8.56
C VAL A 131 1.98 -1.37 8.76
N ILE A 132 1.10 -0.99 7.84
CA ILE A 132 -0.29 -1.44 7.81
C ILE A 132 -0.53 -2.25 6.54
N VAL A 133 -1.01 -3.49 6.68
CA VAL A 133 -1.55 -4.31 5.60
C VAL A 133 -3.06 -4.11 5.55
N ALA A 134 -3.54 -3.54 4.44
CA ALA A 134 -4.94 -3.18 4.25
C ALA A 134 -5.59 -4.09 3.21
N VAL A 135 -6.60 -4.85 3.62
CA VAL A 135 -7.30 -5.81 2.75
C VAL A 135 -8.62 -5.21 2.27
N ALA A 136 -8.78 -5.10 0.96
CA ALA A 136 -9.85 -4.46 0.20
C ALA A 136 -9.72 -2.93 0.02
N THR A 137 -10.33 -2.41 -1.05
CA THR A 137 -10.23 -1.00 -1.47
C THR A 137 -10.67 0.00 -0.38
N PRO A 138 -11.84 -0.16 0.29
CA PRO A 138 -12.25 0.79 1.34
C PRO A 138 -11.27 0.85 2.51
N THR A 139 -10.70 -0.31 2.87
CA THR A 139 -9.70 -0.40 3.93
C THR A 139 -8.42 0.34 3.53
N ALA A 140 -7.91 0.09 2.33
CA ALA A 140 -6.68 0.72 1.84
C ALA A 140 -6.82 2.25 1.78
N ALA A 141 -7.95 2.76 1.25
CA ALA A 141 -8.21 4.19 1.18
C ALA A 141 -8.29 4.84 2.57
N THR A 142 -8.95 4.18 3.53
CA THR A 142 -9.06 4.71 4.90
C THR A 142 -7.73 4.66 5.63
N MET A 143 -6.95 3.59 5.48
CA MET A 143 -5.63 3.48 6.11
C MET A 143 -4.65 4.50 5.51
N LEU A 144 -4.67 4.74 4.20
CA LEU A 144 -3.87 5.78 3.57
C LEU A 144 -4.18 7.16 4.15
N ALA A 145 -5.47 7.49 4.29
CA ALA A 145 -5.89 8.75 4.92
C ALA A 145 -5.45 8.85 6.39
N ALA A 146 -5.52 7.74 7.14
CA ALA A 146 -5.11 7.73 8.55
C ALA A 146 -3.62 7.98 8.74
N VAL A 147 -2.76 7.60 7.79
CA VAL A 147 -1.30 7.74 7.87
C VAL A 147 -0.75 8.98 7.17
N GLU A 148 -1.61 9.88 6.65
CA GLU A 148 -1.23 11.05 5.84
C GLU A 148 -0.12 11.91 6.48
N ASP A 149 -0.18 12.10 7.79
CA ASP A 149 0.79 12.88 8.56
C ASP A 149 1.91 12.04 9.20
N THR A 150 2.08 10.79 8.77
CA THR A 150 3.05 9.84 9.34
C THR A 150 3.99 9.29 8.26
N ASP A 151 5.00 8.53 8.69
CA ASP A 151 5.87 7.77 7.78
C ASP A 151 5.47 6.28 7.72
N ILE A 152 4.29 5.90 8.22
CA ILE A 152 3.81 4.51 8.24
C ILE A 152 3.38 4.12 6.83
N PRO A 153 4.00 3.13 6.20
CA PRO A 153 3.58 2.66 4.88
C PRO A 153 2.32 1.80 4.96
N VAL A 154 1.50 1.88 3.92
CA VAL A 154 0.34 1.02 3.72
C VAL A 154 0.63 0.04 2.58
N VAL A 155 0.39 -1.26 2.81
CA VAL A 155 0.50 -2.31 1.80
C VAL A 155 -0.89 -2.87 1.55
N TYR A 156 -1.47 -2.59 0.39
CA TYR A 156 -2.80 -3.08 0.08
C TYR A 156 -2.81 -4.47 -0.58
N SER A 157 -3.89 -5.20 -0.36
CA SER A 157 -4.25 -6.44 -1.06
C SER A 157 -5.72 -6.41 -1.44
N ALA A 158 -6.09 -7.09 -2.53
CA ALA A 158 -7.46 -7.11 -3.05
C ALA A 158 -8.01 -5.70 -3.32
N VAL A 159 -7.22 -4.87 -3.99
CA VAL A 159 -7.65 -3.58 -4.53
C VAL A 159 -7.83 -3.73 -6.04
N THR A 160 -9.05 -3.59 -6.52
CA THR A 160 -9.39 -3.90 -7.92
C THR A 160 -8.79 -2.87 -8.87
N ASP A 161 -8.89 -1.58 -8.54
CA ASP A 161 -8.36 -0.49 -9.35
C ASP A 161 -7.66 0.55 -8.45
N PRO A 162 -6.35 0.41 -8.24
CA PRO A 162 -5.59 1.36 -7.43
C PRO A 162 -5.59 2.79 -7.98
N ALA A 163 -5.63 2.95 -9.31
CA ALA A 163 -5.64 4.26 -9.95
C ALA A 163 -6.96 4.99 -9.67
N SER A 164 -8.10 4.31 -9.86
CA SER A 164 -9.42 4.85 -9.53
C SER A 164 -9.60 5.10 -8.04
N ALA A 165 -8.92 4.34 -7.18
CA ALA A 165 -8.89 4.56 -5.74
C ALA A 165 -8.00 5.75 -5.32
N GLY A 166 -7.29 6.39 -6.27
CA GLY A 166 -6.47 7.56 -6.00
C GLY A 166 -5.09 7.24 -5.41
N PHE A 167 -4.58 6.01 -5.59
CA PHE A 167 -3.29 5.59 -5.02
C PHE A 167 -2.10 5.92 -5.92
N ASP A 168 -2.36 6.31 -7.17
CA ASP A 168 -1.30 6.67 -8.11
C ASP A 168 -0.58 7.95 -7.69
N GLY A 169 0.74 7.83 -7.55
CA GLY A 169 1.59 8.95 -7.14
C GLY A 169 1.72 9.15 -5.63
N GLU A 170 1.00 8.39 -4.82
CA GLU A 170 1.14 8.41 -3.38
C GLU A 170 2.40 7.63 -2.94
N GLU A 171 3.25 8.28 -2.12
CA GLU A 171 4.54 7.69 -1.72
C GLU A 171 4.41 6.65 -0.59
N ASN A 172 3.33 6.72 0.19
CA ASN A 172 3.15 5.91 1.40
C ASN A 172 2.30 4.66 1.17
N ILE A 173 1.91 4.34 -0.07
CA ILE A 173 1.09 3.16 -0.36
C ILE A 173 1.63 2.35 -1.53
N THR A 174 1.55 1.04 -1.40
CA THR A 174 1.87 0.07 -2.46
C THR A 174 1.08 -1.22 -2.22
N GLY A 175 1.08 -2.13 -3.17
CA GLY A 175 0.39 -3.41 -2.95
C GLY A 175 0.12 -4.21 -4.21
N THR A 176 -0.88 -5.10 -4.13
CA THR A 176 -1.28 -5.99 -5.21
C THR A 176 -2.73 -5.76 -5.59
N SER A 177 -2.96 -5.54 -6.89
CA SER A 177 -4.30 -5.45 -7.47
C SER A 177 -4.86 -6.84 -7.76
N ASP A 178 -6.18 -6.97 -7.60
CA ASP A 178 -6.99 -8.11 -8.03
C ASP A 178 -7.88 -7.76 -9.25
N ALA A 179 -7.40 -6.87 -10.11
CA ALA A 179 -8.13 -6.41 -11.28
C ALA A 179 -8.77 -7.55 -12.07
N LEU A 180 -10.05 -7.41 -12.38
CA LEU A 180 -10.79 -8.40 -13.14
C LEU A 180 -10.45 -8.31 -14.63
N ASN A 181 -10.25 -9.46 -15.27
CA ASN A 181 -10.24 -9.52 -16.73
C ASN A 181 -11.69 -9.61 -17.24
N THR A 182 -12.40 -8.49 -17.22
CA THR A 182 -13.81 -8.41 -17.57
C THR A 182 -14.06 -8.90 -19.00
N ASP A 183 -13.16 -8.61 -19.93
CA ASP A 183 -13.27 -9.07 -21.32
C ASP A 183 -13.25 -10.59 -21.41
N ALA A 184 -12.35 -11.27 -20.70
CA ALA A 184 -12.30 -12.72 -20.65
C ALA A 184 -13.56 -13.33 -20.00
N ILE A 185 -14.06 -12.72 -18.94
CA ILE A 185 -15.28 -13.13 -18.25
C ILE A 185 -16.48 -13.02 -19.20
N MET A 186 -16.63 -11.89 -19.87
CA MET A 186 -17.75 -11.66 -20.80
C MET A 186 -17.67 -12.58 -22.03
N ASN A 187 -16.48 -12.83 -22.56
CA ASN A 187 -16.28 -13.81 -23.64
C ASN A 187 -16.64 -15.22 -23.19
N LEU A 188 -16.34 -15.61 -21.95
CA LEU A 188 -16.73 -16.90 -21.41
C LEU A 188 -18.27 -17.02 -21.29
N ILE A 189 -18.95 -15.96 -20.82
CA ILE A 189 -20.42 -15.93 -20.74
C ILE A 189 -21.04 -16.14 -22.12
N VAL A 190 -20.56 -15.44 -23.13
CA VAL A 190 -21.04 -15.57 -24.52
C VAL A 190 -20.72 -16.97 -25.08
N ALA A 191 -19.54 -17.50 -24.83
CA ALA A 191 -19.16 -18.85 -25.28
C ALA A 191 -20.01 -19.95 -24.65
N ALA A 192 -20.36 -19.79 -23.38
CA ALA A 192 -21.26 -20.72 -22.67
C ALA A 192 -22.73 -20.59 -23.13
N ASN A 193 -23.12 -19.44 -23.67
CA ASN A 193 -24.48 -19.13 -24.11
C ASN A 193 -24.47 -18.47 -25.50
N PRO A 194 -24.22 -19.21 -26.59
CA PRO A 194 -24.01 -18.63 -27.94
C PRO A 194 -25.19 -17.84 -28.50
N GLY A 195 -26.38 -18.00 -27.94
CA GLY A 195 -27.61 -17.30 -28.35
C GLY A 195 -28.02 -16.18 -27.43
N ILE A 196 -27.13 -15.74 -26.53
CA ILE A 196 -27.47 -14.69 -25.57
C ILE A 196 -27.66 -13.34 -26.29
N ASP A 197 -28.80 -12.69 -26.04
CA ASP A 197 -29.15 -11.36 -26.58
C ASP A 197 -29.23 -10.28 -25.50
N THR A 198 -29.29 -10.69 -24.23
CA THR A 198 -29.44 -9.77 -23.09
C THR A 198 -28.68 -10.29 -21.87
N ILE A 199 -27.90 -9.44 -21.22
CA ILE A 199 -27.12 -9.72 -20.00
C ILE A 199 -27.62 -8.82 -18.87
N GLY A 200 -27.79 -9.39 -17.66
CA GLY A 200 -28.05 -8.65 -16.44
C GLY A 200 -26.73 -8.24 -15.77
N LEU A 201 -26.58 -6.95 -15.47
CA LEU A 201 -25.46 -6.40 -14.70
C LEU A 201 -25.96 -6.02 -13.31
N LEU A 202 -25.49 -6.73 -12.29
CA LEU A 202 -25.81 -6.47 -10.89
C LEU A 202 -24.56 -5.96 -10.17
N TYR A 203 -24.67 -4.82 -9.52
CA TYR A 203 -23.55 -4.19 -8.82
C TYR A 203 -24.01 -3.22 -7.74
N ASP A 204 -23.10 -2.85 -6.85
CA ASP A 204 -23.30 -1.87 -5.79
C ASP A 204 -22.61 -0.55 -6.18
N LEU A 205 -23.38 0.54 -6.22
CA LEU A 205 -22.87 1.88 -6.54
C LEU A 205 -21.94 2.46 -5.47
N SER A 206 -22.03 1.96 -4.25
CA SER A 206 -21.16 2.39 -3.15
C SER A 206 -19.79 1.73 -3.17
N GLN A 207 -19.58 0.76 -4.07
CA GLN A 207 -18.32 0.01 -4.18
C GLN A 207 -17.50 0.49 -5.38
N ASP A 208 -16.43 1.23 -5.13
CA ASP A 208 -15.53 1.73 -6.16
C ASP A 208 -14.95 0.60 -7.03
N ALA A 209 -14.73 -0.59 -6.44
CA ALA A 209 -14.29 -1.79 -7.14
C ALA A 209 -15.23 -2.23 -8.29
N SER A 210 -16.50 -1.87 -8.25
CA SER A 210 -17.48 -2.19 -9.30
C SER A 210 -17.38 -1.30 -10.53
N THR A 211 -16.88 -0.08 -10.39
CA THR A 211 -17.00 0.99 -11.39
C THR A 211 -16.39 0.60 -12.72
N GLN A 212 -15.11 0.22 -12.73
CA GLN A 212 -14.40 -0.13 -13.97
C GLN A 212 -14.93 -1.43 -14.58
N ALA A 213 -15.16 -2.46 -13.76
CA ALA A 213 -15.65 -3.74 -14.24
C ALA A 213 -17.03 -3.61 -14.94
N ILE A 214 -17.92 -2.78 -14.41
CA ILE A 214 -19.23 -2.51 -15.03
C ILE A 214 -19.10 -1.68 -16.30
N ALA A 215 -18.22 -0.67 -16.33
CA ALA A 215 -17.95 0.11 -17.54
C ALA A 215 -17.44 -0.79 -18.68
N ASP A 216 -16.49 -1.68 -18.38
CA ASP A 216 -15.92 -2.63 -19.35
C ASP A 216 -16.98 -3.63 -19.83
N ALA A 217 -17.82 -4.16 -18.93
CA ALA A 217 -18.92 -5.06 -19.30
C ALA A 217 -19.92 -4.41 -20.23
N LYS A 218 -20.29 -3.15 -20.00
CA LYS A 218 -21.15 -2.35 -20.91
C LYS A 218 -20.50 -2.17 -22.27
N ALA A 219 -19.24 -1.73 -22.31
CA ALA A 219 -18.49 -1.54 -23.55
C ALA A 219 -18.38 -2.86 -24.35
N PHE A 220 -18.17 -3.98 -23.67
CA PHE A 220 -18.21 -5.30 -24.30
C PHE A 220 -19.56 -5.60 -24.92
N CYS A 221 -20.66 -5.42 -24.18
CA CYS A 221 -22.03 -5.64 -24.66
C CYS A 221 -22.32 -4.79 -25.89
N ASP A 222 -21.99 -3.49 -25.85
CA ASP A 222 -22.17 -2.56 -26.95
C ASP A 222 -21.39 -3.01 -28.20
N SER A 223 -20.14 -3.46 -28.03
CA SER A 223 -19.27 -3.95 -29.12
C SER A 223 -19.81 -5.20 -29.80
N LYS A 224 -20.59 -6.02 -29.09
CA LYS A 224 -21.17 -7.28 -29.58
C LYS A 224 -22.65 -7.15 -29.98
N GLY A 225 -23.26 -5.98 -29.78
CA GLY A 225 -24.69 -5.76 -30.01
C GLY A 225 -25.58 -6.54 -29.02
N ILE A 226 -25.07 -6.87 -27.85
CA ILE A 226 -25.80 -7.55 -26.77
C ILE A 226 -26.45 -6.48 -25.91
N LYS A 227 -27.74 -6.65 -25.60
CA LYS A 227 -28.45 -5.76 -24.67
C LYS A 227 -28.04 -6.03 -23.24
N TYR A 228 -28.10 -5.01 -22.38
CA TYR A 228 -27.92 -5.21 -20.96
C TYR A 228 -28.99 -4.52 -20.12
N ILE A 229 -29.24 -5.08 -18.94
CA ILE A 229 -30.17 -4.55 -17.94
C ILE A 229 -29.38 -4.33 -16.66
N GLU A 230 -29.36 -3.11 -16.16
CA GLU A 230 -28.68 -2.77 -14.93
C GLU A 230 -29.60 -2.88 -13.72
N LYS A 231 -29.06 -3.45 -12.64
CA LYS A 231 -29.64 -3.40 -11.31
C LYS A 231 -28.53 -3.08 -10.33
N ASN A 232 -28.78 -2.09 -9.48
CA ASN A 232 -27.89 -1.65 -8.43
C ASN A 232 -28.58 -1.74 -7.07
N GLY A 233 -27.79 -2.03 -6.03
CA GLY A 233 -28.21 -1.99 -4.65
C GLY A 233 -27.97 -0.63 -4.04
#